data_a69e534670c588ef9d2c509bd62dec8f
#
_entry.id   a69e534670c588ef9d2c509bd62dec8f
#
_cell.length_a   1.000
_cell.length_b   1.000
_cell.length_c   1.000
_cell.angle_alpha   90.00
_cell.angle_beta   90.00
_cell.angle_gamma   90.00
#
_symmetry.space_group_name_H-M   'P 1'
#
loop_
_entity.id
_entity.type
_entity.pdbx_description
1 polymer ?
#
loop_
_entity_poly.entity_id
_entity_poly.type
_entity_poly.pdbx_seq_one_letter_code
_entity_poly.pdbx_strand_id
1 'polypeptide(L)'
;IIKAIPVSMQHAIGGGIGIFIAYIGLKNANLLEFLSDSKTITQVNGAAYNVATEAYKGGVFSVNSNGGIVPSLVNFTSPGALLAVIGLVITVVLLLKKVRGAILLGIVLTTLLAIPMGVVDLSKVSFESNSLGAAFNDLGTTFMAAFGSEGIVKLFSDPARLPLVLMTIFAFSLSDTFDTLGTFIGTGRKTGIFSEEDERQLENGSGFSSKMDKALFADAIGTSIGAIFGTSNTTTYVESAAGIGAGGRTGLTAVVTAGLFLLSTLLAPFVGIVPAEATAPALIIVGVMMLSSFADVKWDELDEAIPAFFAGIFMALCYSISYGIAAGFIFYCLVKVITGKAKDIHPILWVATGLFILNFIILALL
;
A
#
# COMPACT_ATOMS: atom_id res chain seq x y z
N ILE A 1 7.53 -10.20 -16.30
CA ILE A 1 6.38 -9.26 -16.21
C ILE A 1 6.90 -7.83 -16.37
N ILE A 2 7.89 -7.39 -15.60
CA ILE A 2 8.43 -6.03 -15.60
C ILE A 2 8.83 -5.56 -17.00
N LYS A 3 9.58 -6.39 -17.75
CA LYS A 3 9.96 -6.12 -19.15
C LYS A 3 8.78 -5.87 -20.09
N ALA A 4 7.60 -6.35 -19.71
CA ALA A 4 6.40 -6.21 -20.51
C ALA A 4 5.66 -4.89 -20.30
N ILE A 5 5.99 -4.16 -19.23
CA ILE A 5 5.27 -2.96 -18.82
C ILE A 5 6.00 -1.73 -19.34
N PRO A 6 5.33 -0.86 -20.09
CA PRO A 6 5.93 0.40 -20.55
C PRO A 6 6.45 1.25 -19.41
N VAL A 7 7.56 1.94 -19.64
CA VAL A 7 8.22 2.77 -18.62
C VAL A 7 7.29 3.84 -18.08
N SER A 8 6.47 4.48 -18.92
CA SER A 8 5.47 5.46 -18.47
C SER A 8 4.47 4.88 -17.49
N MET A 9 4.03 3.64 -17.72
CA MET A 9 3.13 2.97 -16.78
C MET A 9 3.83 2.60 -15.46
N GLN A 10 5.11 2.21 -15.50
CA GLN A 10 5.88 1.95 -14.28
C GLN A 10 5.96 3.22 -13.42
N HIS A 11 6.21 4.39 -14.05
CA HIS A 11 6.20 5.68 -13.35
C HIS A 11 4.83 6.05 -12.82
N ALA A 12 3.78 5.80 -13.60
CA ALA A 12 2.40 6.05 -13.17
C ALA A 12 2.02 5.18 -11.96
N ILE A 13 2.42 3.91 -11.94
CA ILE A 13 2.21 3.00 -10.81
C ILE A 13 2.98 3.51 -9.58
N GLY A 14 4.25 3.88 -9.73
CA GLY A 14 5.05 4.42 -8.62
C GLY A 14 4.46 5.69 -8.00
N GLY A 15 4.04 6.65 -8.84
CA GLY A 15 3.34 7.86 -8.39
C GLY A 15 1.98 7.55 -7.77
N GLY A 16 1.26 6.58 -8.34
CA GLY A 16 -0.04 6.13 -7.85
C GLY A 16 0.01 5.51 -6.46
N ILE A 17 1.01 4.67 -6.20
CA ILE A 17 1.28 4.14 -4.86
C ILE A 17 1.52 5.31 -3.89
N GLY A 18 2.21 6.37 -4.33
CA GLY A 18 2.38 7.58 -3.54
C GLY A 18 1.05 8.24 -3.15
N ILE A 19 0.12 8.43 -4.11
CA ILE A 19 -1.23 8.96 -3.82
C ILE A 19 -1.98 8.01 -2.89
N PHE A 20 -1.91 6.71 -3.13
CA PHE A 20 -2.59 5.70 -2.32
C PHE A 20 -2.13 5.73 -0.86
N ILE A 21 -0.81 5.80 -0.62
CA ILE A 21 -0.24 5.90 0.74
C ILE A 21 -0.62 7.22 1.40
N ALA A 22 -0.57 8.35 0.66
CA ALA A 22 -1.01 9.64 1.17
C ALA A 22 -2.50 9.62 1.55
N TYR A 23 -3.35 8.98 0.75
CA TYR A 23 -4.77 8.82 1.03
C TYR A 23 -5.00 7.98 2.31
N ILE A 24 -4.25 6.88 2.49
CA ILE A 24 -4.26 6.11 3.75
C ILE A 24 -3.86 7.00 4.92
N GLY A 25 -2.82 7.82 4.75
CA GLY A 25 -2.39 8.78 5.75
C GLY A 25 -3.49 9.77 6.12
N LEU A 26 -4.16 10.38 5.14
CA LEU A 26 -5.29 11.30 5.35
C LEU A 26 -6.46 10.63 6.10
N LYS A 27 -6.77 9.37 5.75
CA LYS A 27 -7.79 8.57 6.43
C LYS A 27 -7.39 8.29 7.90
N ASN A 28 -6.16 7.84 8.14
CA ASN A 28 -5.64 7.53 9.48
C ASN A 28 -5.47 8.79 10.34
N ALA A 29 -5.27 9.94 9.72
CA ALA A 29 -5.27 11.25 10.36
C ALA A 29 -6.66 11.70 10.82
N ASN A 30 -7.72 10.95 10.49
CA ASN A 30 -9.11 11.37 10.64
C ASN A 30 -9.39 12.74 9.99
N LEU A 31 -8.76 13.03 8.84
CA LEU A 31 -8.97 14.24 8.07
C LEU A 31 -10.04 14.09 7.00
N LEU A 32 -10.45 12.87 6.72
CA LEU A 32 -11.49 12.55 5.73
C LEU A 32 -12.71 11.95 6.41
N GLU A 33 -13.88 12.46 6.05
CA GLU A 33 -15.17 11.85 6.29
C GLU A 33 -15.85 11.51 4.96
N PHE A 34 -16.77 10.58 4.99
CA PHE A 34 -17.50 10.15 3.80
C PHE A 34 -18.97 10.52 3.97
N LEU A 35 -19.41 11.46 3.14
CA LEU A 35 -20.78 11.98 3.17
C LEU A 35 -21.63 11.27 2.14
N SER A 36 -22.80 10.86 2.57
CA SER A 36 -23.87 10.38 1.69
C SER A 36 -25.21 10.94 2.16
N ASP A 37 -26.06 11.34 1.22
CA ASP A 37 -27.43 11.68 1.56
C ASP A 37 -28.18 10.39 1.95
N SER A 38 -28.75 10.36 3.17
CA SER A 38 -29.48 9.20 3.68
C SER A 38 -30.65 8.79 2.78
N LYS A 39 -31.22 9.73 2.03
CA LYS A 39 -32.30 9.47 1.05
C LYS A 39 -31.82 8.72 -0.19
N THR A 40 -30.53 8.75 -0.47
CA THR A 40 -29.93 8.09 -1.64
C THR A 40 -29.35 6.73 -1.30
N ILE A 41 -29.20 6.37 -0.02
CA ILE A 41 -28.70 5.08 0.40
C ILE A 41 -29.78 4.01 0.03
N THR A 42 -29.36 3.03 -0.76
CA THR A 42 -30.26 1.96 -1.24
C THR A 42 -30.07 0.66 -0.47
N GLN A 43 -28.83 0.34 -0.11
CA GLN A 43 -28.48 -0.92 0.56
C GLN A 43 -27.37 -0.72 1.58
N VAL A 44 -27.41 -1.52 2.64
CA VAL A 44 -26.31 -1.69 3.60
C VAL A 44 -26.09 -3.19 3.78
N ASN A 45 -24.84 -3.64 3.60
CA ASN A 45 -24.48 -5.07 3.62
C ASN A 45 -25.30 -5.93 2.66
N GLY A 46 -25.66 -5.39 1.48
CA GLY A 46 -26.48 -6.10 0.49
C GLY A 46 -27.98 -6.18 0.79
N ALA A 47 -28.42 -5.73 1.96
CA ALA A 47 -29.85 -5.63 2.33
C ALA A 47 -30.38 -4.22 2.06
N ALA A 48 -31.68 -4.12 1.72
CA ALA A 48 -32.34 -2.84 1.53
C ALA A 48 -32.22 -1.97 2.80
N TYR A 49 -31.76 -0.71 2.64
CA TYR A 49 -31.57 0.20 3.76
C TYR A 49 -32.92 0.67 4.34
N ASN A 50 -33.03 0.61 5.66
CA ASN A 50 -34.20 1.13 6.38
C ASN A 50 -33.73 1.97 7.58
N VAL A 51 -33.91 3.29 7.49
CA VAL A 51 -33.48 4.27 8.52
C VAL A 51 -34.08 3.95 9.90
N ALA A 52 -35.27 3.31 9.97
CA ALA A 52 -35.97 3.08 11.23
C ALA A 52 -35.46 1.85 12.02
N THR A 53 -34.77 0.91 11.37
CA THR A 53 -34.45 -0.40 11.96
C THR A 53 -32.96 -0.70 12.08
N GLU A 54 -32.10 0.13 11.52
CA GLU A 54 -30.66 -0.16 11.44
C GLU A 54 -29.89 0.37 12.64
N ALA A 55 -29.73 -0.49 13.64
CA ALA A 55 -28.72 -0.30 14.67
C ALA A 55 -27.42 -1.01 14.23
N TYR A 56 -26.39 -0.25 13.85
CA TYR A 56 -25.09 -0.82 13.47
C TYR A 56 -24.36 -1.37 14.68
N LYS A 57 -24.19 -2.68 14.73
CA LYS A 57 -23.49 -3.38 15.81
C LYS A 57 -22.03 -3.64 15.46
N GLY A 58 -21.29 -2.61 15.05
CA GLY A 58 -19.85 -2.72 14.79
C GLY A 58 -19.49 -3.59 13.56
N GLY A 59 -18.25 -3.51 13.11
CA GLY A 59 -17.72 -4.26 11.98
C GLY A 59 -17.62 -3.44 10.68
N VAL A 60 -17.09 -4.07 9.64
CA VAL A 60 -17.02 -3.48 8.30
C VAL A 60 -18.35 -3.71 7.59
N PHE A 61 -18.95 -2.67 7.05
CA PHE A 61 -20.17 -2.76 6.27
C PHE A 61 -20.04 -2.00 4.94
N SER A 62 -20.71 -2.51 3.93
CA SER A 62 -20.81 -1.85 2.63
C SER A 62 -22.08 -0.99 2.57
N VAL A 63 -21.97 0.21 2.01
CA VAL A 63 -23.09 1.13 1.78
C VAL A 63 -23.18 1.42 0.29
N ASN A 64 -24.31 1.11 -0.31
CA ASN A 64 -24.63 1.48 -1.68
C ASN A 64 -25.55 2.70 -1.69
N SER A 65 -25.21 3.70 -2.46
CA SER A 65 -25.99 4.93 -2.58
C SER A 65 -26.09 5.35 -4.05
N ASN A 66 -27.31 5.68 -4.49
CA ASN A 66 -27.54 6.21 -5.85
C ASN A 66 -26.91 7.59 -6.07
N GLY A 67 -26.75 8.38 -5.00
CA GLY A 67 -26.06 9.67 -5.04
C GLY A 67 -24.56 9.60 -4.90
N GLY A 68 -24.02 8.38 -4.71
CA GLY A 68 -22.62 8.17 -4.40
C GLY A 68 -22.26 8.54 -2.96
N ILE A 69 -21.05 8.18 -2.58
CA ILE A 69 -20.43 8.55 -1.31
C ILE A 69 -19.22 9.41 -1.65
N VAL A 70 -19.18 10.64 -1.13
CA VAL A 70 -18.15 11.61 -1.49
C VAL A 70 -17.23 11.86 -0.29
N PRO A 71 -15.89 11.77 -0.48
CA PRO A 71 -14.96 12.17 0.56
C PRO A 71 -15.07 13.69 0.80
N SER A 72 -15.13 14.06 2.06
CA SER A 72 -15.19 15.43 2.53
C SER A 72 -14.15 15.68 3.60
N LEU A 73 -13.82 16.93 3.83
CA LEU A 73 -12.95 17.32 4.91
C LEU A 73 -13.74 17.30 6.21
N VAL A 74 -13.19 16.68 7.26
CA VAL A 74 -13.83 16.64 8.58
C VAL A 74 -13.96 18.02 9.19
N ASN A 75 -14.91 18.17 10.10
CA ASN A 75 -14.95 19.30 10.99
C ASN A 75 -13.85 19.14 12.05
N PHE A 76 -12.88 20.05 12.11
CA PHE A 76 -11.69 20.01 12.98
C PHE A 76 -12.00 20.15 14.48
N THR A 77 -13.13 19.66 14.94
CA THR A 77 -13.51 19.67 16.36
C THR A 77 -12.97 18.47 17.13
N SER A 78 -12.56 17.40 16.43
CA SER A 78 -12.02 16.21 17.07
C SER A 78 -10.56 16.41 17.50
N PRO A 79 -10.18 16.03 18.73
CA PRO A 79 -8.78 16.11 19.18
C PRO A 79 -7.81 15.31 18.28
N GLY A 80 -8.25 14.18 17.71
CA GLY A 80 -7.44 13.35 16.83
C GLY A 80 -7.07 14.05 15.52
N ALA A 81 -8.04 14.69 14.84
CA ALA A 81 -7.78 15.44 13.61
C ALA A 81 -6.84 16.64 13.86
N LEU A 82 -7.06 17.35 14.96
CA LEU A 82 -6.16 18.45 15.36
C LEU A 82 -4.75 17.95 15.66
N LEU A 83 -4.62 16.83 16.37
CA LEU A 83 -3.33 16.21 16.67
C LEU A 83 -2.60 15.83 15.37
N ALA A 84 -3.28 15.24 14.41
CA ALA A 84 -2.69 14.86 13.12
C ALA A 84 -2.21 16.08 12.33
N VAL A 85 -2.97 17.19 12.32
CA VAL A 85 -2.53 18.44 11.67
C VAL A 85 -1.30 19.01 12.37
N ILE A 86 -1.27 19.06 13.69
CA ILE A 86 -0.11 19.52 14.45
C ILE A 86 1.10 18.62 14.16
N GLY A 87 0.91 17.29 14.17
CA GLY A 87 1.94 16.31 13.82
C GLY A 87 2.49 16.48 12.40
N LEU A 88 1.61 16.78 11.45
CA LEU A 88 2.00 17.08 10.06
C LEU A 88 2.88 18.33 9.98
N VAL A 89 2.47 19.40 10.65
CA VAL A 89 3.26 20.65 10.72
C VAL A 89 4.62 20.41 11.36
N ILE A 90 4.68 19.70 12.49
CA ILE A 90 5.93 19.35 13.16
C ILE A 90 6.85 18.57 12.20
N THR A 91 6.32 17.52 11.56
CA THR A 91 7.10 16.67 10.66
C THR A 91 7.62 17.46 9.46
N VAL A 92 6.78 18.29 8.84
CA VAL A 92 7.18 19.17 7.72
C VAL A 92 8.29 20.14 8.15
N VAL A 93 8.14 20.81 9.28
CA VAL A 93 9.18 21.74 9.80
C VAL A 93 10.51 21.03 10.04
N LEU A 94 10.48 19.85 10.66
CA LEU A 94 11.68 19.05 10.90
C LEU A 94 12.37 18.62 9.59
N LEU A 95 11.58 18.21 8.58
CA LEU A 95 12.10 17.83 7.26
C LEU A 95 12.70 19.02 6.51
N LEU A 96 12.02 20.17 6.49
CA LEU A 96 12.52 21.37 5.83
C LEU A 96 13.79 21.90 6.50
N LYS A 97 13.91 21.74 7.82
CA LYS A 97 15.14 22.04 8.55
C LYS A 97 16.21 20.95 8.43
N LYS A 98 15.97 19.92 7.64
CA LYS A 98 16.93 18.80 7.40
C LYS A 98 17.38 18.11 8.70
N VAL A 99 16.50 18.02 9.69
CA VAL A 99 16.78 17.34 10.95
C VAL A 99 16.92 15.84 10.68
N ARG A 100 18.01 15.22 11.16
CA ARG A 100 18.20 13.77 11.04
C ARG A 100 17.11 13.03 11.84
N GLY A 101 16.44 12.07 11.20
CA GLY A 101 15.33 11.33 11.83
C GLY A 101 14.04 12.13 11.98
N ALA A 102 13.81 13.16 11.15
CA ALA A 102 12.65 14.06 11.20
C ALA A 102 11.32 13.33 11.31
N ILE A 103 11.14 12.25 10.55
CA ILE A 103 9.89 11.44 10.56
C ILE A 103 9.71 10.77 11.93
N LEU A 104 10.73 10.09 12.45
CA LEU A 104 10.66 9.43 13.76
C LEU A 104 10.42 10.46 14.88
N LEU A 105 11.16 11.57 14.86
CA LEU A 105 10.97 12.66 15.83
C LEU A 105 9.57 13.25 15.73
N GLY A 106 9.03 13.40 14.51
CA GLY A 106 7.66 13.82 14.27
C GLY A 106 6.65 12.89 14.94
N ILE A 107 6.77 11.58 14.75
CA ILE A 107 5.90 10.57 15.37
C ILE A 107 6.01 10.64 16.90
N VAL A 108 7.22 10.65 17.46
CA VAL A 108 7.44 10.71 18.90
C VAL A 108 6.84 11.96 19.52
N LEU A 109 7.13 13.15 18.97
CA LEU A 109 6.62 14.41 19.47
C LEU A 109 5.08 14.47 19.38
N THR A 110 4.51 13.99 18.29
CA THR A 110 3.05 13.93 18.12
C THR A 110 2.41 12.96 19.10
N THR A 111 3.04 11.80 19.35
CA THR A 111 2.56 10.84 20.36
C THR A 111 2.62 11.43 21.77
N LEU A 112 3.68 12.18 22.10
CA LEU A 112 3.77 12.87 23.39
C LEU A 112 2.67 13.94 23.55
N LEU A 113 2.31 14.65 22.46
CA LEU A 113 1.21 15.61 22.45
C LEU A 113 -0.15 14.93 22.55
N ALA A 114 -0.29 13.69 22.08
CA ALA A 114 -1.53 12.94 22.13
C ALA A 114 -2.03 12.71 23.58
N ILE A 115 -1.11 12.60 24.53
CA ILE A 115 -1.42 12.37 25.94
C ILE A 115 -2.21 13.54 26.55
N PRO A 116 -1.68 14.78 26.58
CA PRO A 116 -2.42 15.91 27.13
C PRO A 116 -3.66 16.30 26.32
N MET A 117 -3.72 15.95 25.03
CA MET A 117 -4.91 16.18 24.20
C MET A 117 -6.01 15.13 24.41
N GLY A 118 -5.78 14.11 25.24
CA GLY A 118 -6.74 13.06 25.54
C GLY A 118 -7.00 12.08 24.38
N VAL A 119 -6.15 12.08 23.34
CA VAL A 119 -6.21 11.10 22.24
C VAL A 119 -5.67 9.76 22.70
N VAL A 120 -4.65 9.77 23.56
CA VAL A 120 -4.09 8.59 24.19
C VAL A 120 -4.43 8.61 25.68
N ASP A 121 -5.15 7.57 26.11
CA ASP A 121 -5.47 7.32 27.52
C ASP A 121 -4.55 6.24 28.08
N LEU A 122 -3.53 6.67 28.82
CA LEU A 122 -2.54 5.77 29.41
C LEU A 122 -3.16 4.78 30.41
N SER A 123 -4.32 5.09 31.00
CA SER A 123 -5.00 4.18 31.94
C SER A 123 -5.62 2.96 31.26
N LYS A 124 -5.86 3.05 29.95
CA LYS A 124 -6.40 1.96 29.13
C LYS A 124 -5.33 1.13 28.43
N VAL A 125 -4.07 1.51 28.57
CA VAL A 125 -2.94 0.76 27.99
C VAL A 125 -2.75 -0.52 28.81
N SER A 126 -3.11 -1.66 28.22
CA SER A 126 -2.90 -2.96 28.83
C SER A 126 -1.49 -3.45 28.50
N PHE A 127 -0.59 -3.36 29.46
CA PHE A 127 0.77 -3.91 29.32
C PHE A 127 0.77 -5.45 29.38
N GLU A 128 -0.25 -6.08 29.94
CA GLU A 128 -0.36 -7.54 29.99
C GLU A 128 -0.73 -8.12 28.62
N SER A 129 -1.70 -7.56 27.94
CA SER A 129 -2.12 -8.02 26.60
C SER A 129 -1.05 -7.74 25.53
N ASN A 130 -0.22 -6.73 25.73
CA ASN A 130 0.92 -6.40 24.85
C ASN A 130 2.25 -6.93 25.40
N SER A 131 2.23 -7.85 26.35
CA SER A 131 3.47 -8.43 26.88
C SER A 131 4.19 -9.27 25.84
N LEU A 132 5.52 -9.41 25.99
CA LEU A 132 6.31 -10.31 25.14
C LEU A 132 5.79 -11.74 25.19
N GLY A 133 5.30 -12.20 26.35
CA GLY A 133 4.71 -13.54 26.50
C GLY A 133 3.45 -13.70 25.62
N ALA A 134 2.56 -12.70 25.61
CA ALA A 134 1.39 -12.69 24.73
C ALA A 134 1.80 -12.70 23.25
N ALA A 135 2.74 -11.84 22.86
CA ALA A 135 3.24 -11.77 21.49
C ALA A 135 3.86 -13.11 21.01
N PHE A 136 4.62 -13.80 21.85
CA PHE A 136 5.14 -15.13 21.53
C PHE A 136 4.05 -16.20 21.46
N ASN A 137 3.03 -16.11 22.28
CA ASN A 137 1.89 -17.03 22.23
C ASN A 137 1.08 -16.81 20.92
N ASP A 138 0.83 -15.57 20.56
CA ASP A 138 0.15 -15.22 19.30
C ASP A 138 0.96 -15.65 18.08
N LEU A 139 2.29 -15.46 18.10
CA LEU A 139 3.18 -15.99 17.07
C LEU A 139 3.06 -17.51 16.96
N GLY A 140 2.91 -18.23 18.08
CA GLY A 140 2.70 -19.68 18.10
C GLY A 140 1.44 -20.12 17.36
N THR A 141 0.41 -19.27 17.27
CA THR A 141 -0.82 -19.56 16.53
C THR A 141 -0.70 -19.32 15.03
N THR A 142 0.15 -18.37 14.61
CA THR A 142 0.33 -18.00 13.20
C THR A 142 1.51 -18.73 12.54
N PHE A 143 2.53 -19.08 13.32
CA PHE A 143 3.72 -19.75 12.81
C PHE A 143 3.38 -21.10 12.17
N MET A 144 3.79 -21.28 10.92
CA MET A 144 3.51 -22.47 10.10
C MET A 144 2.01 -22.73 9.84
N ALA A 145 1.11 -21.82 10.20
CA ALA A 145 -0.34 -21.99 9.99
C ALA A 145 -0.71 -22.27 8.52
N ALA A 146 0.04 -21.71 7.58
CA ALA A 146 -0.12 -21.97 6.15
C ALA A 146 0.04 -23.46 5.78
N PHE A 147 0.80 -24.23 6.55
CA PHE A 147 1.05 -25.66 6.35
C PHE A 147 0.18 -26.54 7.25
N GLY A 148 -0.65 -25.96 8.08
CA GLY A 148 -1.62 -26.65 8.92
C GLY A 148 -2.82 -27.21 8.12
N SER A 149 -3.72 -27.89 8.83
CA SER A 149 -4.93 -28.53 8.25
C SER A 149 -5.87 -27.53 7.56
N GLU A 150 -5.90 -26.28 8.04
CA GLU A 150 -6.72 -25.20 7.49
C GLU A 150 -5.95 -24.32 6.48
N GLY A 151 -4.69 -24.65 6.19
CA GLY A 151 -3.79 -23.88 5.34
C GLY A 151 -3.90 -24.20 3.85
N ILE A 152 -2.75 -24.25 3.16
CA ILE A 152 -2.64 -24.40 1.69
C ILE A 152 -3.42 -25.60 1.17
N VAL A 153 -3.38 -26.74 1.86
CA VAL A 153 -4.08 -27.96 1.42
C VAL A 153 -5.59 -27.74 1.34
N LYS A 154 -6.16 -27.07 2.34
CA LYS A 154 -7.61 -26.77 2.38
C LYS A 154 -7.98 -25.71 1.34
N LEU A 155 -7.11 -24.77 1.07
CA LEU A 155 -7.32 -23.72 0.07
C LEU A 155 -7.55 -24.32 -1.33
N PHE A 156 -6.88 -25.41 -1.67
CA PHE A 156 -6.98 -26.10 -2.97
C PHE A 156 -7.89 -27.33 -2.94
N SER A 157 -8.55 -27.64 -1.83
CA SER A 157 -9.39 -28.84 -1.69
C SER A 157 -10.76 -28.73 -2.35
N ASP A 158 -11.27 -27.52 -2.57
CA ASP A 158 -12.59 -27.27 -3.16
C ASP A 158 -12.44 -26.87 -4.64
N PRO A 159 -12.77 -27.75 -5.62
CA PRO A 159 -12.69 -27.43 -7.03
C PRO A 159 -13.55 -26.25 -7.48
N ALA A 160 -14.67 -26.00 -6.78
CA ALA A 160 -15.56 -24.89 -7.13
C ALA A 160 -14.94 -23.52 -6.81
N ARG A 161 -14.10 -23.46 -5.80
CA ARG A 161 -13.38 -22.25 -5.38
C ARG A 161 -12.03 -22.06 -6.06
N LEU A 162 -11.52 -23.09 -6.75
CA LEU A 162 -10.20 -23.06 -7.35
C LEU A 162 -9.96 -21.86 -8.30
N PRO A 163 -10.90 -21.47 -9.19
CA PRO A 163 -10.72 -20.30 -10.04
C PRO A 163 -10.55 -18.99 -9.21
N LEU A 164 -11.35 -18.83 -8.18
CA LEU A 164 -11.26 -17.67 -7.28
C LEU A 164 -9.92 -17.65 -6.53
N VAL A 165 -9.48 -18.79 -6.02
CA VAL A 165 -8.19 -18.93 -5.31
C VAL A 165 -7.03 -18.57 -6.22
N LEU A 166 -7.00 -19.11 -7.44
CA LEU A 166 -5.94 -18.81 -8.40
C LEU A 166 -5.92 -17.33 -8.81
N MET A 167 -7.10 -16.72 -9.03
CA MET A 167 -7.20 -15.29 -9.33
C MET A 167 -6.76 -14.43 -8.16
N THR A 168 -7.08 -14.82 -6.94
CA THR A 168 -6.64 -14.11 -5.72
C THR A 168 -5.12 -14.17 -5.58
N ILE A 169 -4.51 -15.35 -5.73
CA ILE A 169 -3.05 -15.52 -5.73
C ILE A 169 -2.41 -14.64 -6.81
N PHE A 170 -2.95 -14.66 -8.04
CA PHE A 170 -2.45 -13.83 -9.13
C PHE A 170 -2.54 -12.33 -8.81
N ALA A 171 -3.68 -11.86 -8.31
CA ALA A 171 -3.89 -10.46 -7.98
C ALA A 171 -2.94 -9.98 -6.85
N PHE A 172 -2.80 -10.78 -5.78
CA PHE A 172 -1.87 -10.48 -4.69
C PHE A 172 -0.41 -10.50 -5.15
N SER A 173 -0.01 -11.51 -5.94
CA SER A 173 1.36 -11.61 -6.47
C SER A 173 1.71 -10.42 -7.38
N LEU A 174 0.78 -9.98 -8.22
CA LEU A 174 1.00 -8.78 -9.04
C LEU A 174 1.06 -7.52 -8.18
N SER A 175 0.15 -7.38 -7.20
CA SER A 175 0.16 -6.24 -6.28
C SER A 175 1.50 -6.12 -5.57
N ASP A 176 1.98 -7.22 -4.99
CA ASP A 176 3.28 -7.29 -4.29
C ASP A 176 4.45 -6.91 -5.20
N THR A 177 4.49 -7.52 -6.40
CA THR A 177 5.52 -7.21 -7.40
C THR A 177 5.53 -5.74 -7.79
N PHE A 178 4.35 -5.14 -8.00
CA PHE A 178 4.27 -3.74 -8.42
C PHE A 178 4.51 -2.76 -7.29
N ASP A 179 4.13 -3.09 -6.07
CA ASP A 179 4.42 -2.28 -4.90
C ASP A 179 5.93 -2.17 -4.69
N THR A 180 6.63 -3.31 -4.72
CA THR A 180 8.09 -3.37 -4.65
C THR A 180 8.75 -2.61 -5.81
N LEU A 181 8.27 -2.79 -7.06
CA LEU A 181 8.80 -2.07 -8.22
C LEU A 181 8.57 -0.58 -8.14
N GLY A 182 7.35 -0.16 -7.77
CA GLY A 182 7.02 1.25 -7.58
C GLY A 182 7.92 1.89 -6.55
N THR A 183 8.20 1.17 -5.46
CA THR A 183 9.15 1.57 -4.43
C THR A 183 10.58 1.69 -4.99
N PHE A 184 11.05 0.70 -5.76
CA PHE A 184 12.39 0.74 -6.35
C PHE A 184 12.55 1.89 -7.34
N ILE A 185 11.56 2.14 -8.20
CA ILE A 185 11.60 3.24 -9.16
C ILE A 185 11.47 4.58 -8.44
N GLY A 186 10.47 4.71 -7.55
CA GLY A 186 10.21 5.97 -6.85
C GLY A 186 11.32 6.40 -5.89
N THR A 187 11.99 5.45 -5.25
CA THR A 187 13.02 5.74 -4.25
C THR A 187 14.43 5.48 -4.75
N GLY A 188 14.65 4.42 -5.51
CA GLY A 188 15.97 3.97 -5.95
C GLY A 188 16.61 4.91 -6.97
N ARG A 189 15.83 5.39 -7.93
CA ARG A 189 16.28 6.35 -8.96
C ARG A 189 16.69 7.68 -8.33
N LYS A 190 15.86 8.23 -7.47
CA LYS A 190 16.09 9.52 -6.82
C LYS A 190 17.33 9.52 -5.92
N THR A 191 17.62 8.39 -5.33
CA THR A 191 18.75 8.22 -4.41
C THR A 191 20.01 7.71 -5.11
N GLY A 192 19.91 7.31 -6.38
CA GLY A 192 21.02 6.79 -7.20
C GLY A 192 21.55 5.44 -6.71
N ILE A 193 20.75 4.65 -5.97
CA ILE A 193 21.11 3.30 -5.54
C ILE A 193 21.00 2.31 -6.69
N PHE A 194 20.02 2.53 -7.59
CA PHE A 194 19.91 1.87 -8.87
C PHE A 194 20.31 2.83 -9.98
N SER A 195 21.18 2.38 -10.87
CA SER A 195 21.63 3.13 -12.04
C SER A 195 20.68 2.89 -13.22
N GLU A 196 20.74 3.77 -14.23
CA GLU A 196 20.03 3.52 -15.50
C GLU A 196 20.47 2.23 -16.18
N GLU A 197 21.71 1.81 -15.95
CA GLU A 197 22.23 0.54 -16.44
C GLU A 197 21.61 -0.65 -15.72
N ASP A 198 21.37 -0.55 -14.40
CA ASP A 198 20.64 -1.58 -13.65
C ASP A 198 19.20 -1.74 -14.18
N GLU A 199 18.54 -0.62 -14.56
CA GLU A 199 17.21 -0.63 -15.17
C GLU A 199 17.23 -1.27 -16.57
N ARG A 200 18.20 -0.90 -17.42
CA ARG A 200 18.36 -1.52 -18.75
C ARG A 200 18.69 -3.01 -18.65
N GLN A 201 19.51 -3.41 -17.70
CA GLN A 201 19.80 -4.82 -17.46
C GLN A 201 18.59 -5.59 -16.95
N LEU A 202 17.73 -4.95 -16.16
CA LEU A 202 16.44 -5.54 -15.79
C LEU A 202 15.57 -5.78 -17.02
N GLU A 203 15.58 -4.86 -18.00
CA GLU A 203 14.82 -4.98 -19.25
C GLU A 203 15.42 -6.01 -20.24
N ASN A 204 16.73 -6.03 -20.40
CA ASN A 204 17.41 -6.76 -21.48
C ASN A 204 18.27 -7.93 -21.01
N GLY A 205 18.61 -7.99 -19.72
CA GLY A 205 19.46 -9.03 -19.14
C GLY A 205 18.78 -10.40 -19.00
N SER A 206 19.56 -11.43 -18.83
CA SER A 206 19.10 -12.77 -18.47
C SER A 206 19.52 -13.10 -17.05
N GLY A 207 18.53 -13.36 -16.17
CA GLY A 207 18.78 -13.82 -14.79
C GLY A 207 19.22 -12.70 -13.84
N PHE A 208 19.96 -13.04 -12.80
CA PHE A 208 20.39 -12.15 -11.70
C PHE A 208 21.54 -11.21 -12.07
N SER A 209 21.45 -10.50 -13.17
CA SER A 209 22.54 -9.66 -13.67
C SER A 209 22.55 -8.27 -13.01
N SER A 210 21.38 -7.66 -12.81
CA SER A 210 21.27 -6.33 -12.23
C SER A 210 21.17 -6.34 -10.69
N LYS A 211 21.47 -5.21 -10.06
CA LYS A 211 21.20 -5.02 -8.62
C LYS A 211 19.71 -5.07 -8.33
N MET A 212 18.89 -4.59 -9.27
CA MET A 212 17.45 -4.57 -9.15
C MET A 212 16.85 -5.98 -9.20
N ASP A 213 17.35 -6.88 -10.06
CA ASP A 213 16.97 -8.30 -10.05
C ASP A 213 17.24 -8.96 -8.69
N LYS A 214 18.44 -8.71 -8.14
CA LYS A 214 18.83 -9.26 -6.83
C LYS A 214 17.96 -8.71 -5.70
N ALA A 215 17.60 -7.43 -5.76
CA ALA A 215 16.73 -6.81 -4.77
C ALA A 215 15.30 -7.37 -4.83
N LEU A 216 14.73 -7.55 -6.04
CA LEU A 216 13.43 -8.18 -6.22
C LEU A 216 13.40 -9.63 -5.71
N PHE A 217 14.48 -10.36 -5.94
CA PHE A 217 14.57 -11.74 -5.44
C PHE A 217 14.69 -11.78 -3.92
N ALA A 218 15.43 -10.84 -3.32
CA ALA A 218 15.52 -10.72 -1.87
C ALA A 218 14.16 -10.37 -1.23
N ASP A 219 13.39 -9.49 -1.88
CA ASP A 219 12.03 -9.13 -1.47
C ASP A 219 11.08 -10.33 -1.51
N ALA A 220 11.09 -11.10 -2.61
CA ALA A 220 10.30 -12.32 -2.75
C ALA A 220 10.65 -13.40 -1.71
N ILE A 221 11.94 -13.52 -1.36
CA ILE A 221 12.38 -14.41 -0.27
C ILE A 221 11.87 -13.88 1.08
N GLY A 222 11.95 -12.58 1.32
CA GLY A 222 11.43 -11.93 2.53
C GLY A 222 9.95 -12.22 2.72
N THR A 223 9.14 -12.01 1.67
CA THR A 223 7.70 -12.32 1.66
C THR A 223 7.43 -13.81 1.92
N SER A 224 8.22 -14.72 1.31
CA SER A 224 8.08 -16.16 1.51
C SER A 224 8.39 -16.58 2.95
N ILE A 225 9.43 -16.01 3.56
CA ILE A 225 9.76 -16.22 4.97
C ILE A 225 8.67 -15.64 5.86
N GLY A 226 8.19 -14.43 5.58
CA GLY A 226 7.09 -13.79 6.30
C GLY A 226 5.83 -14.66 6.33
N ALA A 227 5.48 -15.28 5.20
CA ALA A 227 4.34 -16.19 5.11
C ALA A 227 4.47 -17.43 6.04
N ILE A 228 5.68 -17.92 6.25
CA ILE A 228 5.94 -19.02 7.22
C ILE A 228 5.63 -18.55 8.63
N PHE A 229 5.95 -17.31 8.97
CA PHE A 229 5.63 -16.71 10.28
C PHE A 229 4.17 -16.25 10.38
N GLY A 230 3.39 -16.35 9.31
CA GLY A 230 1.97 -15.97 9.29
C GLY A 230 1.74 -14.47 9.14
N THR A 231 2.72 -13.73 8.60
CA THR A 231 2.54 -12.31 8.23
C THR A 231 1.91 -12.18 6.85
N SER A 232 1.38 -11.00 6.54
CA SER A 232 1.05 -10.62 5.16
C SER A 232 2.33 -10.51 4.32
N ASN A 233 2.19 -10.16 3.03
CA ASN A 233 3.34 -9.86 2.18
C ASN A 233 4.28 -8.85 2.84
N THR A 234 5.59 -9.03 2.63
CA THR A 234 6.65 -8.21 3.20
C THR A 234 7.33 -7.43 2.08
N THR A 235 6.62 -6.43 1.56
CA THR A 235 7.13 -5.56 0.49
C THR A 235 8.23 -4.64 0.98
N THR A 236 9.09 -4.20 0.06
CA THR A 236 10.15 -3.22 0.37
C THR A 236 9.54 -1.89 0.79
N TYR A 237 9.93 -1.38 1.96
CA TYR A 237 9.41 -0.14 2.54
C TYR A 237 9.87 1.10 1.77
N VAL A 238 8.92 1.96 1.43
CA VAL A 238 9.18 3.27 0.80
C VAL A 238 10.00 4.18 1.71
N GLU A 239 9.85 4.05 3.01
CA GLU A 239 10.60 4.76 4.05
C GLU A 239 12.10 4.48 3.96
N SER A 240 12.53 3.41 3.28
CA SER A 240 13.92 3.15 2.94
C SER A 240 14.57 4.33 2.20
N ALA A 241 13.79 5.13 1.47
CA ALA A 241 14.26 6.36 0.84
C ALA A 241 14.90 7.35 1.84
N ALA A 242 14.36 7.44 3.04
CA ALA A 242 14.93 8.29 4.10
C ALA A 242 16.29 7.77 4.56
N GLY A 243 16.44 6.45 4.75
CA GLY A 243 17.70 5.82 5.11
C GLY A 243 18.76 5.96 4.03
N ILE A 244 18.37 5.77 2.76
CA ILE A 244 19.27 5.95 1.60
C ILE A 244 19.66 7.42 1.46
N GLY A 245 18.74 8.34 1.64
CA GLY A 245 18.98 9.78 1.64
C GLY A 245 19.92 10.24 2.75
N ALA A 246 19.93 9.55 3.90
CA ALA A 246 20.86 9.77 5.00
C ALA A 246 22.25 9.16 4.76
N GLY A 247 22.46 8.46 3.64
CA GLY A 247 23.74 7.88 3.25
C GLY A 247 23.85 6.36 3.40
N GLY A 248 22.78 5.67 3.79
CA GLY A 248 22.74 4.21 3.89
C GLY A 248 22.67 3.57 2.51
N ARG A 249 23.75 2.92 2.05
CA ARG A 249 23.86 2.39 0.68
C ARG A 249 24.45 1.00 0.59
N THR A 250 24.60 0.34 1.72
CA THR A 250 25.26 -0.98 1.79
C THR A 250 24.34 -1.99 2.47
N GLY A 251 24.62 -3.28 2.26
CA GLY A 251 23.92 -4.36 2.96
C GLY A 251 23.99 -4.27 4.49
N LEU A 252 25.00 -3.60 5.03
CA LEU A 252 25.10 -3.35 6.48
C LEU A 252 23.91 -2.50 6.97
N THR A 253 23.45 -1.52 6.19
CA THR A 253 22.26 -0.74 6.53
C THR A 253 21.03 -1.65 6.68
N ALA A 254 20.85 -2.60 5.76
CA ALA A 254 19.74 -3.56 5.83
C ALA A 254 19.84 -4.47 7.06
N VAL A 255 21.05 -4.96 7.39
CA VAL A 255 21.28 -5.80 8.59
C VAL A 255 20.98 -5.02 9.87
N VAL A 256 21.41 -3.75 9.96
CA VAL A 256 21.10 -2.90 11.12
C VAL A 256 19.61 -2.65 11.23
N THR A 257 18.92 -2.38 10.11
CA THR A 257 17.48 -2.21 10.07
C THR A 257 16.76 -3.48 10.57
N ALA A 258 17.16 -4.65 10.08
CA ALA A 258 16.62 -5.94 10.54
C ALA A 258 16.84 -6.14 12.05
N GLY A 259 18.03 -5.82 12.55
CA GLY A 259 18.34 -5.86 13.99
C GLY A 259 17.45 -4.92 14.81
N LEU A 260 17.18 -3.71 14.31
CA LEU A 260 16.27 -2.75 14.93
C LEU A 260 14.81 -3.24 14.92
N PHE A 261 14.36 -3.89 13.85
CA PHE A 261 13.04 -4.56 13.83
C PHE A 261 12.95 -5.64 14.89
N LEU A 262 13.97 -6.51 15.03
CA LEU A 262 14.02 -7.51 16.10
C LEU A 262 14.00 -6.87 17.48
N LEU A 263 14.78 -5.81 17.70
CA LEU A 263 14.78 -5.07 18.96
C LEU A 263 13.43 -4.38 19.24
N SER A 264 12.73 -3.94 18.20
CA SER A 264 11.41 -3.29 18.36
C SER A 264 10.35 -4.24 18.92
N THR A 265 10.53 -5.56 18.80
CA THR A 265 9.63 -6.53 19.44
C THR A 265 9.65 -6.41 20.95
N LEU A 266 10.78 -6.00 21.55
CA LEU A 266 10.89 -5.72 22.99
C LEU A 266 10.09 -4.48 23.40
N LEU A 267 9.81 -3.59 22.42
CA LEU A 267 9.04 -2.38 22.61
C LEU A 267 7.54 -2.58 22.33
N ALA A 268 7.11 -3.81 22.03
CA ALA A 268 5.71 -4.13 21.73
C ALA A 268 4.71 -3.52 22.73
N PRO A 269 4.96 -3.55 24.07
CA PRO A 269 4.07 -2.92 25.03
C PRO A 269 3.89 -1.40 24.83
N PHE A 270 4.89 -0.75 24.26
CA PHE A 270 4.89 0.71 24.05
C PHE A 270 4.38 1.10 22.65
N VAL A 271 4.53 0.23 21.65
CA VAL A 271 4.09 0.50 20.28
C VAL A 271 2.58 0.72 20.20
N GLY A 272 1.81 0.01 21.02
CA GLY A 272 0.36 0.18 21.12
C GLY A 272 -0.09 1.54 21.68
N ILE A 273 0.82 2.35 22.25
CA ILE A 273 0.54 3.70 22.73
C ILE A 273 0.54 4.71 21.58
N VAL A 274 1.26 4.42 20.49
CA VAL A 274 1.36 5.34 19.34
C VAL A 274 0.02 5.38 18.58
N PRO A 275 -0.72 6.48 18.60
CA PRO A 275 -2.00 6.55 17.91
C PRO A 275 -1.79 6.69 16.39
N ALA A 276 -2.79 6.25 15.62
CA ALA A 276 -2.75 6.34 14.16
C ALA A 276 -2.57 7.78 13.65
N GLU A 277 -3.11 8.74 14.36
CA GLU A 277 -2.99 10.17 14.08
C GLU A 277 -1.55 10.68 14.20
N ALA A 278 -0.71 10.02 14.99
CA ALA A 278 0.71 10.39 15.11
C ALA A 278 1.57 9.79 13.99
N THR A 279 1.17 8.64 13.43
CA THR A 279 1.89 8.00 12.31
C THR A 279 1.39 8.49 10.95
N ALA A 280 0.17 8.97 10.86
CA ALA A 280 -0.47 9.45 9.64
C ALA A 280 0.32 10.54 8.90
N PRO A 281 0.92 11.55 9.58
CA PRO A 281 1.78 12.54 8.93
C PRO A 281 2.95 11.92 8.15
N ALA A 282 3.55 10.85 8.67
CA ALA A 282 4.63 10.15 7.99
C ALA A 282 4.16 9.54 6.67
N LEU A 283 3.00 8.87 6.66
CA LEU A 283 2.41 8.29 5.44
C LEU A 283 2.09 9.37 4.40
N ILE A 284 1.51 10.51 4.83
CA ILE A 284 1.21 11.63 3.92
C ILE A 284 2.51 12.13 3.27
N ILE A 285 3.55 12.37 4.06
CA ILE A 285 4.83 12.89 3.56
C ILE A 285 5.51 11.89 2.61
N VAL A 286 5.53 10.61 2.99
CA VAL A 286 6.10 9.55 2.14
C VAL A 286 5.34 9.49 0.81
N GLY A 287 4.02 9.52 0.84
CA GLY A 287 3.22 9.58 -0.37
C GLY A 287 3.56 10.78 -1.26
N VAL A 288 3.68 11.98 -0.67
CA VAL A 288 4.10 13.19 -1.39
C VAL A 288 5.49 13.03 -2.03
N MET A 289 6.44 12.40 -1.33
CA MET A 289 7.78 12.16 -1.90
C MET A 289 7.75 11.27 -3.14
N MET A 290 6.82 10.32 -3.21
CA MET A 290 6.66 9.41 -4.35
C MET A 290 5.99 10.05 -5.56
N LEU A 291 5.22 11.15 -5.40
CA LEU A 291 4.55 11.84 -6.50
C LEU A 291 5.52 12.32 -7.59
N SER A 292 6.79 12.48 -7.26
CA SER A 292 7.81 12.84 -8.24
C SER A 292 7.94 11.85 -9.41
N SER A 293 7.49 10.60 -9.25
CA SER A 293 7.47 9.61 -10.33
C SER A 293 6.51 10.00 -11.46
N PHE A 294 5.47 10.79 -11.18
CA PHE A 294 4.56 11.29 -12.22
C PHE A 294 5.20 12.32 -13.15
N ALA A 295 6.31 12.92 -12.79
CA ALA A 295 7.01 13.89 -13.66
C ALA A 295 7.55 13.25 -14.94
N ASP A 296 7.78 11.95 -14.93
CA ASP A 296 8.29 11.20 -16.09
C ASP A 296 7.16 10.64 -16.98
N VAL A 297 5.90 10.89 -16.62
CA VAL A 297 4.72 10.55 -17.43
C VAL A 297 4.38 11.71 -18.35
N LYS A 298 4.18 11.43 -19.64
CA LYS A 298 3.79 12.43 -20.63
C LYS A 298 2.28 12.68 -20.58
N TRP A 299 1.85 13.59 -19.71
CA TRP A 299 0.45 13.91 -19.49
C TRP A 299 -0.23 14.66 -20.64
N ASP A 300 0.54 15.24 -21.54
CA ASP A 300 0.09 15.94 -22.76
C ASP A 300 -0.21 14.96 -23.91
N GLU A 301 0.29 13.74 -23.87
CA GLU A 301 -0.02 12.67 -24.82
C GLU A 301 -1.14 11.77 -24.28
N LEU A 302 -2.36 11.85 -24.86
CA LEU A 302 -3.52 11.10 -24.34
C LEU A 302 -3.33 9.58 -24.38
N ASP A 303 -2.55 9.05 -25.31
CA ASP A 303 -2.25 7.62 -25.40
C ASP A 303 -1.33 7.12 -24.26
N GLU A 304 -0.61 8.01 -23.60
CA GLU A 304 0.17 7.77 -22.38
C GLU A 304 -0.62 8.17 -21.11
N ALA A 305 -1.28 9.34 -21.16
CA ALA A 305 -1.95 9.92 -20.00
C ALA A 305 -3.15 9.09 -19.52
N ILE A 306 -3.97 8.54 -20.44
CA ILE A 306 -5.15 7.76 -20.07
C ILE A 306 -4.75 6.49 -19.30
N PRO A 307 -3.87 5.60 -19.79
CA PRO A 307 -3.40 4.46 -19.02
C PRO A 307 -2.76 4.85 -17.70
N ALA A 308 -1.96 5.94 -17.71
CA ALA A 308 -1.28 6.42 -16.51
C ALA A 308 -2.25 6.90 -15.43
N PHE A 309 -3.33 7.60 -15.81
CA PHE A 309 -4.39 7.99 -14.88
C PHE A 309 -5.01 6.78 -14.18
N PHE A 310 -5.38 5.75 -14.94
CA PHE A 310 -6.00 4.55 -14.38
C PHE A 310 -5.00 3.73 -13.56
N ALA A 311 -3.75 3.58 -14.01
CA ALA A 311 -2.73 2.88 -13.26
C ALA A 311 -2.35 3.58 -11.94
N GLY A 312 -2.35 4.92 -11.95
CA GLY A 312 -1.89 5.74 -10.83
C GLY A 312 -3.04 6.26 -9.96
N ILE A 313 -3.77 7.25 -10.45
CA ILE A 313 -4.76 7.99 -9.66
C ILE A 313 -5.94 7.10 -9.24
N PHE A 314 -6.41 6.24 -10.16
CA PHE A 314 -7.57 5.38 -9.90
C PHE A 314 -7.33 4.39 -8.75
N MET A 315 -6.08 3.93 -8.51
CA MET A 315 -5.81 3.00 -7.40
C MET A 315 -6.10 3.62 -6.02
N ALA A 316 -5.88 4.90 -5.85
CA ALA A 316 -6.24 5.60 -4.62
C ALA A 316 -7.77 5.76 -4.50
N LEU A 317 -8.45 6.07 -5.59
CA LEU A 317 -9.90 6.25 -5.63
C LEU A 317 -10.66 4.97 -5.34
N CYS A 318 -10.20 3.82 -5.86
CA CYS A 318 -10.83 2.51 -5.58
C CYS A 318 -10.24 1.79 -4.36
N TYR A 319 -9.33 2.46 -3.64
CA TYR A 319 -8.66 1.93 -2.45
C TYR A 319 -7.99 0.56 -2.68
N SER A 320 -7.41 0.37 -3.87
CA SER A 320 -6.79 -0.90 -4.27
C SER A 320 -5.70 -0.70 -5.32
N ILE A 321 -4.48 -1.07 -4.99
CA ILE A 321 -3.34 -1.06 -5.92
C ILE A 321 -3.62 -1.99 -7.10
N SER A 322 -4.10 -3.21 -6.84
CA SER A 322 -4.39 -4.20 -7.88
C SER A 322 -5.42 -3.72 -8.89
N TYR A 323 -6.49 -3.04 -8.44
CA TYR A 323 -7.51 -2.51 -9.35
C TYR A 323 -7.00 -1.34 -10.18
N GLY A 324 -6.15 -0.50 -9.61
CA GLY A 324 -5.47 0.55 -10.38
C GLY A 324 -4.61 -0.03 -11.49
N ILE A 325 -3.75 -0.99 -11.16
CA ILE A 325 -2.88 -1.66 -12.13
C ILE A 325 -3.70 -2.38 -13.21
N ALA A 326 -4.75 -3.11 -12.81
CA ALA A 326 -5.64 -3.80 -13.73
C ALA A 326 -6.29 -2.82 -14.73
N ALA A 327 -6.85 -1.73 -14.22
CA ALA A 327 -7.46 -0.69 -15.05
C ALA A 327 -6.41 -0.06 -15.99
N GLY A 328 -5.22 0.27 -15.48
CA GLY A 328 -4.12 0.78 -16.30
C GLY A 328 -3.75 -0.13 -17.45
N PHE A 329 -3.63 -1.44 -17.21
CA PHE A 329 -3.31 -2.42 -18.26
C PHE A 329 -4.43 -2.54 -19.29
N ILE A 330 -5.69 -2.57 -18.84
CA ILE A 330 -6.86 -2.63 -19.72
C ILE A 330 -6.88 -1.39 -20.63
N PHE A 331 -6.76 -0.19 -20.05
CA PHE A 331 -6.76 1.04 -20.83
C PHE A 331 -5.53 1.19 -21.72
N TYR A 332 -4.36 0.72 -21.29
CA TYR A 332 -3.18 0.69 -22.14
C TYR A 332 -3.39 -0.18 -23.40
N CYS A 333 -3.86 -1.40 -23.21
CA CYS A 333 -4.15 -2.29 -24.33
C CYS A 333 -5.24 -1.69 -25.24
N LEU A 334 -6.30 -1.14 -24.67
CA LEU A 334 -7.38 -0.50 -25.40
C LEU A 334 -6.87 0.66 -26.27
N VAL A 335 -6.12 1.58 -25.69
CA VAL A 335 -5.57 2.74 -26.39
C VAL A 335 -4.61 2.32 -27.49
N LYS A 336 -3.72 1.37 -27.25
CA LYS A 336 -2.78 0.85 -28.29
C LYS A 336 -3.51 0.16 -29.43
N VAL A 337 -4.61 -0.54 -29.17
CA VAL A 337 -5.46 -1.14 -30.21
C VAL A 337 -6.14 -0.07 -31.05
N ILE A 338 -6.77 0.93 -30.40
CA ILE A 338 -7.48 2.02 -31.08
C ILE A 338 -6.51 2.87 -31.95
N THR A 339 -5.30 3.08 -31.45
CA THR A 339 -4.27 3.84 -32.20
C THR A 339 -3.53 3.02 -33.25
N GLY A 340 -3.91 1.76 -33.47
CA GLY A 340 -3.27 0.87 -34.45
C GLY A 340 -1.88 0.36 -34.06
N LYS A 341 -1.48 0.56 -32.81
CA LYS A 341 -0.18 0.17 -32.23
C LYS A 341 -0.26 -1.13 -31.43
N ALA A 342 -1.20 -2.03 -31.74
CA ALA A 342 -1.40 -3.29 -31.02
C ALA A 342 -0.17 -4.22 -31.03
N LYS A 343 0.68 -4.09 -32.05
CA LYS A 343 1.93 -4.87 -32.18
C LYS A 343 3.01 -4.48 -31.16
N ASP A 344 2.90 -3.28 -30.59
CA ASP A 344 3.84 -2.75 -29.60
C ASP A 344 3.54 -3.30 -28.20
N ILE A 345 2.40 -3.98 -28.03
CA ILE A 345 2.00 -4.56 -26.75
C ILE A 345 2.71 -5.90 -26.56
N HIS A 346 3.47 -6.02 -25.48
CA HIS A 346 4.14 -7.26 -25.13
C HIS A 346 3.14 -8.40 -24.86
N PRO A 347 3.37 -9.64 -25.34
CA PRO A 347 2.43 -10.76 -25.14
C PRO A 347 2.03 -11.02 -23.68
N ILE A 348 2.97 -10.85 -22.75
CA ILE A 348 2.71 -11.01 -21.32
C ILE A 348 1.66 -9.99 -20.83
N LEU A 349 1.68 -8.77 -21.35
CA LEU A 349 0.71 -7.74 -20.96
C LEU A 349 -0.69 -8.07 -21.46
N TRP A 350 -0.81 -8.68 -22.66
CA TRP A 350 -2.08 -9.21 -23.15
C TRP A 350 -2.65 -10.29 -22.24
N VAL A 351 -1.79 -11.24 -21.82
CA VAL A 351 -2.20 -12.32 -20.90
C VAL A 351 -2.63 -11.73 -19.54
N ALA A 352 -1.84 -10.82 -18.98
CA ALA A 352 -2.16 -10.18 -17.71
C ALA A 352 -3.49 -9.39 -17.78
N THR A 353 -3.69 -8.63 -18.86
CA THR A 353 -4.95 -7.90 -19.10
C THR A 353 -6.14 -8.84 -19.21
N GLY A 354 -5.98 -9.95 -19.94
CA GLY A 354 -7.02 -10.97 -20.07
C GLY A 354 -7.38 -11.61 -18.73
N LEU A 355 -6.38 -11.91 -17.90
CA LEU A 355 -6.60 -12.43 -16.54
C LEU A 355 -7.29 -11.43 -15.62
N PHE A 356 -6.96 -10.14 -15.70
CA PHE A 356 -7.67 -9.11 -14.92
C PHE A 356 -9.13 -8.96 -15.36
N ILE A 357 -9.40 -8.95 -16.66
CA ILE A 357 -10.77 -8.92 -17.17
C ILE A 357 -11.54 -10.14 -16.68
N LEU A 358 -10.94 -11.34 -16.76
CA LEU A 358 -11.54 -12.57 -16.25
C LEU A 358 -11.82 -12.48 -14.74
N ASN A 359 -10.88 -11.93 -13.96
CA ASN A 359 -11.08 -11.70 -12.52
C ASN A 359 -12.29 -10.79 -12.26
N PHE A 360 -12.43 -9.67 -12.98
CA PHE A 360 -13.59 -8.79 -12.82
C PHE A 360 -14.92 -9.47 -13.22
N ILE A 361 -14.91 -10.30 -14.26
CA ILE A 361 -16.09 -11.07 -14.66
C ILE A 361 -16.46 -12.07 -13.55
N ILE A 362 -15.50 -12.80 -13.01
CA ILE A 362 -15.74 -13.77 -11.92
C ILE A 362 -16.30 -13.04 -10.69
N LEU A 363 -15.71 -11.91 -10.30
CA LEU A 363 -16.20 -11.12 -9.15
C LEU A 363 -17.61 -10.55 -9.38
N ALA A 364 -17.99 -10.27 -10.62
CA ALA A 364 -19.34 -9.79 -10.95
C ALA A 364 -20.40 -10.90 -10.97
N LEU A 365 -19.97 -12.16 -11.09
CA LEU A 365 -20.87 -13.34 -11.13
C LEU A 365 -21.04 -14.02 -9.75
N LEU A 366 -20.15 -13.71 -8.80
CA LEU A 366 -20.22 -14.17 -7.41
C LEU A 366 -21.08 -13.24 -6.54
#